data_08f2541dfe6ac89983483963a7feefb4
#
_entry.id   08f2541dfe6ac89983483963a7feefb4
#
_cell.length_a   1.000
_cell.length_b   1.000
_cell.length_c   1.000
_cell.angle_alpha   90.00
_cell.angle_beta   90.00
_cell.angle_gamma   90.00
#
_symmetry.space_group_name_H-M   'P 1'
#
loop_
_entity.id
_entity.type
_entity.pdbx_description
1 polymer ?
#
loop_
_entity_poly.entity_id
_entity_poly.type
_entity_poly.pdbx_seq_one_letter_code
_entity_poly.pdbx_strand_id
1 'polypeptide(L)'
;AQNCAFEVVSEILGDCCYAGGASANDAVQTSRLDRFTMLVSDLYPEALWHKYYTGIYRCNKFFEKIDGAAFEDEDLRAMYKAEGHFLRAYYYFDLVRLFGNVPLILTPLTPADFAQKQAEPAAVYEQIATDLLTAIGMKRADGSPAMTEAANQFDSADKGRATLDAAKALLCRVWLYYTGYY
;
A
#
# COMPACT_ATOMS: atom_id res chain seq x y z
N ALA A 1 4.50 18.21 3.36
CA ALA A 1 5.82 17.56 3.31
C ALA A 1 5.72 16.02 3.28
N GLN A 2 4.74 15.39 3.96
CA GLN A 2 4.61 13.93 4.02
C GLN A 2 4.08 13.28 2.72
N ASN A 3 3.42 14.03 1.85
CA ASN A 3 2.80 13.47 0.64
C ASN A 3 3.79 13.13 -0.48
N CYS A 4 4.97 13.75 -0.48
CA CYS A 4 6.00 13.55 -1.50
C CYS A 4 7.19 12.70 -1.03
N ALA A 5 7.06 12.02 0.13
CA ALA A 5 8.18 11.28 0.70
C ALA A 5 8.63 10.11 -0.19
N PHE A 6 7.69 9.42 -0.85
CA PHE A 6 8.01 8.30 -1.73
C PHE A 6 8.75 8.78 -2.99
N GLU A 7 8.26 9.83 -3.64
CA GLU A 7 8.86 10.41 -4.83
C GLU A 7 10.30 10.89 -4.55
N VAL A 8 10.50 11.62 -3.44
CA VAL A 8 11.82 12.10 -3.03
C VAL A 8 12.76 10.92 -2.77
N VAL A 9 12.29 9.90 -2.06
CA VAL A 9 13.10 8.71 -1.76
C VAL A 9 13.44 7.94 -3.02
N SER A 10 12.47 7.69 -3.92
CA SER A 10 12.69 6.93 -5.14
C SER A 10 13.64 7.63 -6.11
N GLU A 11 13.52 8.95 -6.28
CA GLU A 11 14.36 9.72 -7.20
C GLU A 11 15.82 9.82 -6.72
N ILE A 12 16.02 10.02 -5.41
CA ILE A 12 17.36 10.15 -4.84
C ILE A 12 18.05 8.78 -4.75
N LEU A 13 17.37 7.76 -4.22
CA LEU A 13 17.93 6.40 -4.15
C LEU A 13 18.06 5.76 -5.53
N GLY A 14 17.29 6.21 -6.52
CA GLY A 14 17.38 5.77 -7.91
C GLY A 14 18.50 6.39 -8.73
N ASP A 15 19.36 7.21 -8.12
CA ASP A 15 20.49 7.91 -8.77
C ASP A 15 20.04 8.89 -9.88
N CYS A 16 18.76 9.26 -9.89
CA CYS A 16 18.20 10.19 -10.87
C CYS A 16 18.38 11.65 -10.44
N CYS A 17 18.52 11.91 -9.15
CA CYS A 17 18.64 13.24 -8.57
C CYS A 17 19.70 13.26 -7.47
N TYR A 18 20.40 14.38 -7.37
CA TYR A 18 21.29 14.64 -6.23
C TYR A 18 20.55 15.29 -5.08
N ALA A 19 20.96 14.97 -3.85
CA ALA A 19 20.59 15.73 -2.69
C ALA A 19 21.31 17.10 -2.74
N GLY A 20 20.71 18.07 -3.40
CA GLY A 20 21.26 19.41 -3.54
C GLY A 20 21.08 20.25 -2.27
N GLY A 21 21.86 21.32 -2.15
CA GLY A 21 21.78 22.33 -1.11
C GLY A 21 22.82 23.41 -1.31
N ALA A 22 22.69 24.53 -0.59
CA ALA A 22 23.65 25.65 -0.64
C ALA A 22 24.97 25.30 0.06
N SER A 23 24.95 24.31 0.95
CA SER A 23 26.12 23.86 1.71
C SER A 23 26.00 22.37 2.08
N ALA A 24 27.11 21.79 2.54
CA ALA A 24 27.13 20.39 3.02
C ALA A 24 26.20 20.13 4.23
N ASN A 25 25.74 21.16 4.89
CA ASN A 25 24.82 21.08 6.05
C ASN A 25 23.36 21.30 5.67
N ASP A 26 23.08 21.63 4.41
CA ASP A 26 21.71 21.77 3.93
C ASP A 26 21.12 20.39 3.66
N ALA A 27 19.84 20.22 3.95
CA ALA A 27 19.10 19.01 3.66
C ALA A 27 19.84 17.71 4.09
N VAL A 28 20.42 17.68 5.28
CA VAL A 28 21.28 16.58 5.79
C VAL A 28 20.61 15.22 5.64
N GLN A 29 19.31 15.10 5.88
CA GLN A 29 18.58 13.84 5.78
C GLN A 29 18.45 13.37 4.31
N THR A 30 18.24 14.29 3.38
CA THR A 30 18.23 14.00 1.94
C THR A 30 19.62 13.60 1.46
N SER A 31 20.68 14.27 1.96
CA SER A 31 22.07 13.90 1.69
C SER A 31 22.45 12.52 2.25
N ARG A 32 21.81 12.08 3.35
CA ARG A 32 21.99 10.70 3.84
C ARG A 32 21.31 9.66 2.95
N LEU A 33 20.15 9.99 2.35
CA LEU A 33 19.55 9.15 1.33
C LEU A 33 20.48 8.93 0.15
N ASP A 34 21.01 10.03 -0.40
CA ASP A 34 21.93 10.04 -1.55
C ASP A 34 23.20 9.21 -1.30
N ARG A 35 23.69 9.19 -0.08
CA ARG A 35 24.90 8.47 0.34
C ARG A 35 24.64 7.09 0.94
N PHE A 36 23.41 6.63 0.99
CA PHE A 36 23.00 5.38 1.64
C PHE A 36 23.43 5.27 3.11
N THR A 37 23.46 6.40 3.84
CA THR A 37 23.83 6.50 5.25
C THR A 37 22.66 6.90 6.15
N MET A 38 21.45 6.53 5.74
CA MET A 38 20.21 6.81 6.45
C MET A 38 20.21 6.24 7.86
N LEU A 39 19.60 6.98 8.78
CA LEU A 39 19.28 6.52 10.13
C LEU A 39 17.79 6.13 10.18
N VAL A 40 17.46 5.19 11.04
CA VAL A 40 16.07 4.76 11.29
C VAL A 40 15.19 5.92 11.74
N SER A 41 15.78 6.91 12.43
CA SER A 41 15.11 8.11 12.91
C SER A 41 15.07 9.27 11.90
N ASP A 42 15.57 9.06 10.68
CA ASP A 42 15.47 10.10 9.66
C ASP A 42 14.02 10.24 9.17
N LEU A 43 13.64 11.46 8.81
CA LEU A 43 12.26 11.85 8.48
C LEU A 43 11.61 10.97 7.41
N TYR A 44 12.34 10.62 6.34
CA TYR A 44 11.74 9.92 5.21
C TYR A 44 11.38 8.46 5.49
N PRO A 45 12.28 7.62 6.05
CA PRO A 45 11.92 6.26 6.44
C PRO A 45 10.77 6.24 7.45
N GLU A 46 10.82 7.09 8.48
CA GLU A 46 9.77 7.19 9.50
C GLU A 46 8.44 7.60 8.88
N ALA A 47 8.42 8.65 8.05
CA ALA A 47 7.20 9.15 7.42
C ALA A 47 6.54 8.10 6.52
N LEU A 48 7.33 7.35 5.72
CA LEU A 48 6.83 6.28 4.87
C LEU A 48 6.28 5.11 5.69
N TRP A 49 7.00 4.68 6.71
CA TRP A 49 6.54 3.63 7.63
C TRP A 49 5.19 3.99 8.25
N HIS A 50 5.09 5.17 8.85
CA HIS A 50 3.83 5.65 9.45
C HIS A 50 2.70 5.78 8.43
N LYS A 51 2.97 6.31 7.25
CA LYS A 51 1.98 6.46 6.17
C LYS A 51 1.35 5.12 5.81
N TYR A 52 2.18 4.11 5.52
CA TYR A 52 1.70 2.82 5.05
C TYR A 52 1.02 2.02 6.16
N TYR A 53 1.59 1.95 7.36
CA TYR A 53 0.94 1.25 8.47
C TYR A 53 -0.35 1.94 8.95
N THR A 54 -0.46 3.27 8.85
CA THR A 54 -1.72 3.97 9.08
C THR A 54 -2.77 3.55 8.05
N GLY A 55 -2.38 3.41 6.77
CA GLY A 55 -3.25 2.89 5.72
C GLY A 55 -3.72 1.46 5.99
N ILE A 56 -2.79 0.57 6.32
CA ILE A 56 -3.09 -0.83 6.68
C ILE A 56 -4.02 -0.91 7.90
N TYR A 57 -3.76 -0.15 8.94
CA TYR A 57 -4.64 -0.08 10.12
C TYR A 57 -6.06 0.32 9.73
N ARG A 58 -6.23 1.33 8.88
CA ARG A 58 -7.55 1.77 8.41
C ARG A 58 -8.24 0.69 7.59
N CYS A 59 -7.53 -0.03 6.72
CA CYS A 59 -8.08 -1.17 5.99
C CYS A 59 -8.53 -2.28 6.95
N ASN A 60 -7.71 -2.64 7.93
CA ASN A 60 -8.05 -3.67 8.90
C ASN A 60 -9.26 -3.26 9.77
N LYS A 61 -9.33 -2.00 10.21
CA LYS A 61 -10.50 -1.46 10.92
C LYS A 61 -11.76 -1.44 10.05
N PHE A 62 -11.61 -1.14 8.78
CA PHE A 62 -12.70 -1.21 7.83
C PHE A 62 -13.23 -2.64 7.69
N PHE A 63 -12.36 -3.65 7.50
CA PHE A 63 -12.77 -5.05 7.42
C PHE A 63 -13.44 -5.55 8.70
N GLU A 64 -12.97 -5.12 9.87
CA GLU A 64 -13.62 -5.45 11.17
C GLU A 64 -15.07 -4.95 11.24
N LYS A 65 -15.37 -3.81 10.58
CA LYS A 65 -16.66 -3.13 10.73
C LYS A 65 -17.63 -3.33 9.58
N ILE A 66 -17.14 -3.57 8.37
CA ILE A 66 -17.96 -3.53 7.15
C ILE A 66 -19.07 -4.58 7.16
N ASP A 67 -18.83 -5.78 7.72
CA ASP A 67 -19.81 -6.87 7.71
C ASP A 67 -20.94 -6.64 8.71
N GLY A 68 -20.71 -5.88 9.78
CA GLY A 68 -21.74 -5.47 10.74
C GLY A 68 -22.42 -4.13 10.41
N ALA A 69 -21.97 -3.43 9.37
CA ALA A 69 -22.57 -2.16 8.96
C ALA A 69 -23.86 -2.39 8.16
N ALA A 70 -24.85 -1.57 8.39
CA ALA A 70 -26.07 -1.58 7.57
C ALA A 70 -25.76 -0.96 6.21
N PHE A 71 -25.99 -1.74 5.15
CA PHE A 71 -25.93 -1.27 3.76
C PHE A 71 -27.29 -1.51 3.12
N GLU A 72 -27.81 -0.50 2.43
CA GLU A 72 -29.00 -0.64 1.60
C GLU A 72 -28.67 -1.34 0.26
N ASP A 73 -27.40 -1.22 -0.19
CA ASP A 73 -26.89 -1.76 -1.43
C ASP A 73 -25.69 -2.70 -1.16
N GLU A 74 -25.92 -4.01 -1.31
CA GLU A 74 -24.89 -5.04 -1.14
C GLU A 74 -23.82 -5.01 -2.24
N ASP A 75 -24.14 -4.52 -3.43
CA ASP A 75 -23.15 -4.35 -4.51
C ASP A 75 -22.16 -3.25 -4.17
N LEU A 76 -22.63 -2.19 -3.52
CA LEU A 76 -21.77 -1.13 -2.99
C LEU A 76 -20.88 -1.64 -1.85
N ARG A 77 -21.40 -2.50 -0.97
CA ARG A 77 -20.59 -3.17 0.07
C ARG A 77 -19.49 -4.02 -0.57
N ALA A 78 -19.82 -4.83 -1.57
CA ALA A 78 -18.87 -5.67 -2.27
C ALA A 78 -17.77 -4.83 -2.96
N MET A 79 -18.14 -3.71 -3.59
CA MET A 79 -17.20 -2.79 -4.20
C MET A 79 -16.23 -2.19 -3.17
N TYR A 80 -16.73 -1.71 -2.03
CA TYR A 80 -15.89 -1.15 -0.98
C TYR A 80 -14.94 -2.19 -0.36
N LYS A 81 -15.40 -3.44 -0.19
CA LYS A 81 -14.53 -4.53 0.28
C LYS A 81 -13.41 -4.80 -0.71
N ALA A 82 -13.71 -4.86 -1.99
CA ALA A 82 -12.71 -5.07 -3.04
C ALA A 82 -11.68 -3.94 -3.08
N GLU A 83 -12.12 -2.68 -2.98
CA GLU A 83 -11.21 -1.53 -2.89
C GLU A 83 -10.35 -1.56 -1.62
N GLY A 84 -10.92 -1.99 -0.48
CA GLY A 84 -10.18 -2.15 0.76
C GLY A 84 -9.03 -3.16 0.65
N HIS A 85 -9.29 -4.31 0.00
CA HIS A 85 -8.26 -5.32 -0.30
C HIS A 85 -7.19 -4.78 -1.24
N PHE A 86 -7.57 -4.09 -2.31
CA PHE A 86 -6.63 -3.42 -3.21
C PHE A 86 -5.72 -2.43 -2.47
N LEU A 87 -6.28 -1.58 -1.62
CA LEU A 87 -5.51 -0.58 -0.87
C LEU A 87 -4.54 -1.22 0.13
N ARG A 88 -4.96 -2.29 0.83
CA ARG A 88 -4.07 -3.00 1.76
C ARG A 88 -2.90 -3.66 1.02
N ALA A 89 -3.18 -4.29 -0.11
CA ALA A 89 -2.17 -4.86 -0.98
C ALA A 89 -1.18 -3.80 -1.48
N TYR A 90 -1.67 -2.65 -1.92
CA TYR A 90 -0.85 -1.53 -2.36
C TYR A 90 0.10 -1.03 -1.27
N TYR A 91 -0.41 -0.85 -0.03
CA TYR A 91 0.43 -0.40 1.08
C TYR A 91 1.51 -1.42 1.46
N TYR A 92 1.17 -2.71 1.49
CA TYR A 92 2.16 -3.76 1.73
C TYR A 92 3.18 -3.89 0.61
N PHE A 93 2.78 -3.70 -0.64
CA PHE A 93 3.69 -3.73 -1.77
C PHE A 93 4.74 -2.62 -1.69
N ASP A 94 4.36 -1.42 -1.30
CA ASP A 94 5.33 -0.34 -1.07
C ASP A 94 6.22 -0.62 0.14
N LEU A 95 5.66 -1.12 1.25
CA LEU A 95 6.43 -1.47 2.45
C LEU A 95 7.49 -2.54 2.17
N VAL A 96 7.13 -3.65 1.54
CA VAL A 96 8.06 -4.76 1.30
C VAL A 96 9.19 -4.37 0.34
N ARG A 97 8.90 -3.53 -0.66
CA ARG A 97 9.94 -3.02 -1.58
C ARG A 97 10.91 -2.06 -0.91
N LEU A 98 10.44 -1.26 0.04
CA LEU A 98 11.25 -0.24 0.72
C LEU A 98 12.02 -0.80 1.92
N PHE A 99 11.42 -1.73 2.67
CA PHE A 99 11.93 -2.16 3.97
C PHE A 99 12.28 -3.66 4.05
N GLY A 100 11.93 -4.45 3.04
CA GLY A 100 12.16 -5.90 3.07
C GLY A 100 11.26 -6.59 4.09
N ASN A 101 11.84 -7.11 5.15
CA ASN A 101 11.10 -7.76 6.24
C ASN A 101 10.26 -6.74 7.01
N VAL A 102 8.95 -6.92 7.04
CA VAL A 102 8.01 -6.03 7.71
C VAL A 102 6.96 -6.81 8.51
N PRO A 103 6.44 -6.28 9.62
CA PRO A 103 5.34 -6.92 10.33
C PRO A 103 4.10 -7.10 9.44
N LEU A 104 3.59 -8.33 9.34
CA LEU A 104 2.38 -8.65 8.60
C LEU A 104 1.17 -8.61 9.53
N ILE A 105 0.44 -7.48 9.51
CA ILE A 105 -0.66 -7.16 10.41
C ILE A 105 -1.96 -7.17 9.61
N LEU A 106 -2.82 -8.16 9.83
CA LEU A 106 -4.06 -8.37 9.07
C LEU A 106 -5.32 -8.03 9.86
N THR A 107 -5.18 -7.75 11.14
CA THR A 107 -6.27 -7.33 12.05
C THR A 107 -5.84 -6.10 12.85
N PRO A 108 -6.80 -5.32 13.37
CA PRO A 108 -6.46 -4.23 14.28
C PRO A 108 -5.77 -4.76 15.54
N LEU A 109 -4.63 -4.18 15.89
CA LEU A 109 -3.89 -4.58 17.09
C LEU A 109 -4.50 -3.96 18.34
N THR A 110 -4.43 -4.71 19.44
CA THR A 110 -4.63 -4.20 20.80
C THR A 110 -3.29 -3.83 21.44
N PRO A 111 -3.26 -3.04 22.51
CA PRO A 111 -2.00 -2.71 23.21
C PRO A 111 -1.16 -3.91 23.62
N ALA A 112 -1.79 -5.06 23.88
CA ALA A 112 -1.10 -6.31 24.22
C ALA A 112 -0.33 -6.91 23.00
N ASP A 113 -0.74 -6.56 21.78
CA ASP A 113 -0.23 -7.14 20.54
C ASP A 113 0.75 -6.22 19.80
N PHE A 114 1.17 -5.10 20.38
CA PHE A 114 2.04 -4.14 19.68
C PHE A 114 3.43 -4.67 19.35
N ALA A 115 3.92 -5.66 20.08
CA ALA A 115 5.22 -6.30 19.82
C ALA A 115 5.09 -7.33 18.68
N GLN A 116 5.05 -6.85 17.43
CA GLN A 116 4.95 -7.70 16.25
C GLN A 116 6.32 -8.11 15.72
N LYS A 117 6.46 -9.39 15.31
CA LYS A 117 7.63 -9.87 14.59
C LYS A 117 7.55 -9.46 13.12
N GLN A 118 8.70 -9.25 12.52
CA GLN A 118 8.79 -9.08 11.06
C GLN A 118 8.49 -10.42 10.37
N ALA A 119 7.77 -10.36 9.28
CA ALA A 119 7.55 -11.48 8.36
C ALA A 119 8.60 -11.44 7.24
N GLU A 120 8.94 -12.60 6.72
CA GLU A 120 9.76 -12.72 5.52
C GLU A 120 9.03 -12.12 4.30
N PRO A 121 9.76 -11.51 3.35
CA PRO A 121 9.16 -10.89 2.19
C PRO A 121 8.24 -11.83 1.40
N ALA A 122 8.58 -13.11 1.28
CA ALA A 122 7.74 -14.09 0.60
C ALA A 122 6.32 -14.14 1.18
N ALA A 123 6.17 -14.21 2.50
CA ALA A 123 4.88 -14.23 3.17
C ALA A 123 4.09 -12.91 2.95
N VAL A 124 4.80 -11.78 2.88
CA VAL A 124 4.18 -10.49 2.57
C VAL A 124 3.68 -10.45 1.12
N TYR A 125 4.47 -10.94 0.16
CA TYR A 125 4.07 -11.02 -1.25
C TYR A 125 2.88 -11.98 -1.46
N GLU A 126 2.84 -13.12 -0.77
CA GLU A 126 1.70 -14.04 -0.79
C GLU A 126 0.43 -13.37 -0.28
N GLN A 127 0.51 -12.58 0.79
CA GLN A 127 -0.64 -11.83 1.29
C GLN A 127 -1.08 -10.73 0.33
N ILE A 128 -0.15 -10.02 -0.30
CA ILE A 128 -0.44 -9.02 -1.33
C ILE A 128 -1.20 -9.67 -2.49
N ALA A 129 -0.72 -10.82 -2.99
CA ALA A 129 -1.39 -11.55 -4.05
C ALA A 129 -2.78 -12.03 -3.63
N THR A 130 -2.94 -12.54 -2.42
CA THR A 130 -4.22 -12.95 -1.84
C THR A 130 -5.22 -11.80 -1.80
N ASP A 131 -4.81 -10.63 -1.32
CA ASP A 131 -5.67 -9.45 -1.28
C ASP A 131 -6.08 -8.99 -2.70
N LEU A 132 -5.14 -8.96 -3.65
CA LEU A 132 -5.44 -8.56 -5.04
C LEU A 132 -6.35 -9.57 -5.75
N LEU A 133 -6.11 -10.86 -5.59
CA LEU A 133 -6.97 -11.90 -6.14
C LEU A 133 -8.38 -11.86 -5.53
N THR A 134 -8.47 -11.58 -4.23
CA THR A 134 -9.76 -11.37 -3.55
C THR A 134 -10.49 -10.16 -4.14
N ALA A 135 -9.82 -9.03 -4.29
CA ALA A 135 -10.40 -7.81 -4.87
C ALA A 135 -10.90 -8.06 -6.31
N ILE A 136 -10.09 -8.72 -7.15
CA ILE A 136 -10.42 -9.04 -8.55
C ILE A 136 -11.57 -10.05 -8.63
N GLY A 137 -11.62 -11.02 -7.71
CA GLY A 137 -12.62 -12.10 -7.69
C GLY A 137 -13.98 -11.70 -7.14
N MET A 138 -14.09 -10.59 -6.40
CA MET A 138 -15.36 -10.14 -5.83
C MET A 138 -16.38 -9.80 -6.92
N LYS A 139 -17.65 -10.19 -6.70
CA LYS A 139 -18.75 -10.04 -7.65
C LYS A 139 -19.92 -9.30 -7.02
N ARG A 140 -20.68 -8.62 -7.87
CA ARG A 140 -22.01 -8.09 -7.59
C ARG A 140 -23.05 -9.19 -7.65
N ALA A 141 -24.27 -8.89 -7.25
CA ALA A 141 -25.40 -9.82 -7.28
C ALA A 141 -25.71 -10.34 -8.70
N ASP A 142 -25.46 -9.53 -9.73
CA ASP A 142 -25.64 -9.91 -11.15
C ASP A 142 -24.48 -10.74 -11.73
N GLY A 143 -23.45 -11.04 -10.94
CA GLY A 143 -22.24 -11.76 -11.34
C GLY A 143 -21.18 -10.91 -12.01
N SER A 144 -21.41 -9.63 -12.25
CA SER A 144 -20.38 -8.70 -12.75
C SER A 144 -19.30 -8.43 -11.70
N PRO A 145 -18.10 -7.93 -12.09
CA PRO A 145 -17.07 -7.56 -11.13
C PRO A 145 -17.57 -6.51 -10.12
N ALA A 146 -17.20 -6.67 -8.85
CA ALA A 146 -17.54 -5.68 -7.82
C ALA A 146 -16.83 -4.35 -8.05
N MET A 147 -15.54 -4.38 -8.46
CA MET A 147 -14.79 -3.19 -8.84
C MET A 147 -15.20 -2.70 -10.21
N THR A 148 -15.25 -1.39 -10.39
CA THR A 148 -15.54 -0.76 -11.68
C THR A 148 -14.34 -0.96 -12.63
N GLU A 149 -14.61 -1.33 -13.88
CA GLU A 149 -13.61 -1.38 -14.94
C GLU A 149 -13.22 0.04 -15.38
N ALA A 150 -11.96 0.23 -15.81
CA ALA A 150 -11.49 1.56 -16.24
C ALA A 150 -12.24 2.10 -17.46
N ALA A 151 -12.73 1.21 -18.33
CA ALA A 151 -13.55 1.58 -19.50
C ALA A 151 -14.93 2.14 -19.10
N ASN A 152 -15.46 1.70 -17.94
CA ASN A 152 -16.73 2.17 -17.37
C ASN A 152 -16.43 3.22 -16.31
N GLN A 153 -16.06 4.41 -16.75
CA GLN A 153 -15.58 5.48 -15.88
C GLN A 153 -16.56 5.80 -14.75
N PHE A 154 -16.00 5.95 -13.55
CA PHE A 154 -16.73 6.51 -12.42
C PHE A 154 -17.31 7.89 -12.76
N ASP A 155 -18.44 8.21 -12.17
CA ASP A 155 -18.98 9.57 -12.16
C ASP A 155 -17.92 10.56 -11.66
N SER A 156 -18.11 11.85 -11.98
CA SER A 156 -17.13 12.89 -11.64
C SER A 156 -16.76 12.94 -10.15
N ALA A 157 -17.69 12.53 -9.27
CA ALA A 157 -17.50 12.47 -7.82
C ALA A 157 -16.59 11.30 -7.38
N ASP A 158 -16.55 10.22 -8.15
CA ASP A 158 -15.82 8.99 -7.83
C ASP A 158 -14.51 8.82 -8.63
N LYS A 159 -14.15 9.82 -9.43
CA LYS A 159 -12.88 9.80 -10.18
C LYS A 159 -11.69 9.64 -9.25
N GLY A 160 -10.80 8.70 -9.61
CA GLY A 160 -9.60 8.40 -8.82
C GLY A 160 -9.76 7.24 -7.83
N ARG A 161 -10.92 6.59 -7.77
CA ARG A 161 -11.10 5.34 -7.03
C ARG A 161 -10.34 4.18 -7.71
N ALA A 162 -10.07 3.12 -6.94
CA ALA A 162 -9.42 1.94 -7.47
C ALA A 162 -10.31 1.20 -8.48
N THR A 163 -9.75 0.84 -9.63
CA THR A 163 -10.45 0.10 -10.68
C THR A 163 -10.01 -1.36 -10.74
N LEU A 164 -10.82 -2.22 -11.34
CA LEU A 164 -10.48 -3.61 -11.60
C LEU A 164 -9.17 -3.73 -12.41
N ASP A 165 -9.00 -2.86 -13.40
CA ASP A 165 -7.80 -2.88 -14.24
C ASP A 165 -6.55 -2.43 -13.46
N ALA A 166 -6.70 -1.49 -12.53
CA ALA A 166 -5.62 -1.11 -11.61
C ALA A 166 -5.21 -2.29 -10.70
N ALA A 167 -6.18 -3.07 -10.20
CA ALA A 167 -5.91 -4.25 -9.39
C ALA A 167 -5.18 -5.35 -10.19
N LYS A 168 -5.61 -5.62 -11.43
CA LYS A 168 -4.94 -6.55 -12.33
C LYS A 168 -3.52 -6.10 -12.69
N ALA A 169 -3.33 -4.81 -13.02
CA ALA A 169 -2.03 -4.25 -13.34
C ALA A 169 -1.06 -4.31 -12.14
N LEU A 170 -1.57 -4.01 -10.93
CA LEU A 170 -0.77 -4.12 -9.71
C LEU A 170 -0.38 -5.59 -9.44
N LEU A 171 -1.28 -6.55 -9.64
CA LEU A 171 -0.98 -7.97 -9.47
C LEU A 171 0.13 -8.43 -10.45
N CYS A 172 0.06 -8.03 -11.72
CA CYS A 172 1.12 -8.31 -12.68
C CYS A 172 2.47 -7.73 -12.21
N ARG A 173 2.47 -6.50 -11.73
CA ARG A 173 3.68 -5.85 -11.19
C ARG A 173 4.22 -6.57 -9.96
N VAL A 174 3.35 -6.99 -9.05
CA VAL A 174 3.72 -7.77 -7.85
C VAL A 174 4.42 -9.07 -8.23
N TRP A 175 3.89 -9.81 -9.21
CA TRP A 175 4.51 -11.05 -9.68
C TRP A 175 5.87 -10.83 -10.34
N LEU A 176 6.05 -9.75 -11.11
CA LEU A 176 7.35 -9.40 -11.68
C LEU A 176 8.40 -9.13 -10.59
N TYR A 177 8.02 -8.45 -9.52
CA TYR A 177 8.92 -8.22 -8.38
C TYR A 177 9.21 -9.51 -7.62
N TYR A 178 8.19 -10.32 -7.33
CA TYR A 178 8.35 -11.56 -6.58
C TYR A 178 9.22 -12.58 -7.33
N THR A 179 8.97 -12.79 -8.63
CA THR A 179 9.76 -13.75 -9.44
C THR A 179 11.16 -13.25 -9.78
N GLY A 180 11.41 -11.95 -9.69
CA GLY A 180 12.72 -11.36 -9.94
C GLY A 180 13.64 -11.34 -8.71
N TYR A 181 13.10 -11.40 -7.49
CA TYR A 181 13.85 -11.26 -6.24
C TYR A 181 13.73 -12.46 -5.30
N TYR A 182 12.73 -13.29 -5.45
CA TYR A 182 12.40 -14.45 -4.60
C TYR A 182 11.98 -15.66 -5.45
#